data_9e7818ad59dbcd37acf2eeb8a65a5797
#
_entry.id   9e7818ad59dbcd37acf2eeb8a65a5797
#
_cell.length_a   1.000
_cell.length_b   1.000
_cell.length_c   1.000
_cell.angle_alpha   90.00
_cell.angle_beta   90.00
_cell.angle_gamma   90.00
#
_symmetry.space_group_name_H-M   'P 1'
#
loop_
_entity.id
_entity.type
_entity.pdbx_description
1 polymer ?
#
loop_
_entity_poly.entity_id
_entity_poly.type
_entity_poly.pdbx_seq_one_letter_code
_entity_poly.pdbx_strand_id
1 'polypeptide(L)'
;MKNFTTALTTALTNRNAVAPSKDIQLALNNAKRFEKALDGLFTKKAFHAIAEKLIKRVEIANKAQNANDFIAVKVLVKIVSTSVAIAQKNTSTLDPYSETILRNLVNLQTVNNKTALVSLSRSIEYTEADQQQAIKTRYNCSAGTASTQASSTRMMLEALDICDVQKGKKGDVISFKDNDRAKMLVALFADVENVDESEETTEESEA
;
A
#
# COMPACT_ATOMS: atom_id res chain seq x y z
N MET A 1 -0.66 27.01 4.36
CA MET A 1 -1.20 25.78 3.76
C MET A 1 -1.87 24.97 4.85
N LYS A 2 -3.10 24.45 4.65
CA LYS A 2 -3.65 23.45 5.58
C LYS A 2 -2.68 22.28 5.57
N ASN A 3 -2.34 21.79 6.77
CA ASN A 3 -1.51 20.62 6.95
C ASN A 3 -2.12 19.46 6.13
N PHE A 4 -1.31 18.75 5.35
CA PHE A 4 -1.76 17.66 4.49
C PHE A 4 -2.47 16.57 5.31
N THR A 5 -1.93 16.21 6.45
CA THR A 5 -2.54 15.24 7.37
C THR A 5 -3.93 15.68 7.80
N THR A 6 -4.12 16.97 8.09
CA THR A 6 -5.44 17.53 8.42
C THR A 6 -6.42 17.41 7.26
N ALA A 7 -6.01 17.70 6.02
CA ALA A 7 -6.89 17.57 4.85
C ALA A 7 -7.29 16.10 4.59
N LEU A 8 -6.32 15.18 4.69
CA LEU A 8 -6.53 13.75 4.53
C LEU A 8 -7.52 13.21 5.60
N THR A 9 -7.27 13.51 6.87
CA THR A 9 -8.11 13.04 7.97
C THR A 9 -9.50 13.64 7.91
N THR A 10 -9.64 14.90 7.52
CA THR A 10 -10.95 15.55 7.31
C THR A 10 -11.74 14.82 6.22
N ALA A 11 -11.13 14.53 5.07
CA ALA A 11 -11.79 13.82 3.97
C ALA A 11 -12.24 12.41 4.40
N LEU A 12 -11.39 11.67 5.12
CA LEU A 12 -11.72 10.33 5.64
C LEU A 12 -12.79 10.38 6.73
N THR A 13 -12.76 11.37 7.63
CA THR A 13 -13.79 11.56 8.68
C THR A 13 -15.16 11.80 8.05
N ASN A 14 -15.23 12.72 7.09
CA ASN A 14 -16.47 13.01 6.37
C ASN A 14 -16.94 11.78 5.59
N ARG A 15 -16.03 11.01 5.03
CA ARG A 15 -16.34 9.76 4.36
C ARG A 15 -16.91 8.70 5.30
N ASN A 16 -16.30 8.55 6.46
CA ASN A 16 -16.77 7.60 7.47
C ASN A 16 -18.17 7.94 8.00
N ALA A 17 -18.55 9.24 8.00
CA ALA A 17 -19.90 9.67 8.34
C ALA A 17 -20.93 9.31 7.26
N VAL A 18 -20.54 9.33 5.98
CA VAL A 18 -21.43 8.98 4.85
C VAL A 18 -21.52 7.46 4.65
N ALA A 19 -20.39 6.76 4.78
CA ALA A 19 -20.28 5.32 4.61
C ALA A 19 -19.28 4.75 5.64
N PRO A 20 -19.76 4.34 6.82
CA PRO A 20 -18.93 3.80 7.88
C PRO A 20 -18.10 2.58 7.44
N SER A 21 -16.82 2.57 7.78
CA SER A 21 -15.90 1.48 7.45
C SER A 21 -14.87 1.28 8.56
N LYS A 22 -14.63 0.01 8.92
CA LYS A 22 -13.56 -0.35 9.89
C LYS A 22 -12.19 0.10 9.41
N ASP A 23 -11.90 -0.03 8.13
CA ASP A 23 -10.60 0.37 7.56
C ASP A 23 -10.39 1.89 7.65
N ILE A 24 -11.42 2.68 7.39
CA ILE A 24 -11.36 4.14 7.54
C ILE A 24 -11.16 4.51 9.01
N GLN A 25 -11.89 3.87 9.92
CA GLN A 25 -11.76 4.14 11.35
C GLN A 25 -10.36 3.80 11.87
N LEU A 26 -9.80 2.67 11.45
CA LEU A 26 -8.43 2.28 11.79
C LEU A 26 -7.41 3.29 11.23
N ALA A 27 -7.57 3.71 9.98
CA ALA A 27 -6.71 4.72 9.37
C ALA A 27 -6.78 6.06 10.12
N LEU A 28 -7.96 6.51 10.54
CA LEU A 28 -8.12 7.73 11.33
C LEU A 28 -7.46 7.63 12.71
N ASN A 29 -7.61 6.51 13.39
CA ASN A 29 -6.96 6.27 14.69
C ASN A 29 -5.43 6.27 14.54
N ASN A 30 -4.91 5.62 13.51
CA ASN A 30 -3.48 5.61 13.20
C ASN A 30 -2.98 7.00 12.82
N ALA A 31 -3.69 7.73 11.96
CA ALA A 31 -3.32 9.09 11.57
C ALA A 31 -3.23 10.04 12.79
N LYS A 32 -4.18 9.94 13.72
CA LYS A 32 -4.18 10.72 14.96
C LYS A 32 -2.99 10.34 15.86
N ARG A 33 -2.74 9.05 16.02
CA ARG A 33 -1.66 8.55 16.89
C ARG A 33 -0.27 8.93 16.37
N PHE A 34 -0.09 8.99 15.05
CA PHE A 34 1.21 9.22 14.39
C PHE A 34 1.27 10.54 13.62
N GLU A 35 0.45 11.53 13.97
CA GLU A 35 0.29 12.80 13.26
C GLU A 35 1.64 13.48 12.98
N LYS A 36 2.50 13.63 13.99
CA LYS A 36 3.83 14.25 13.83
C LYS A 36 4.73 13.53 12.82
N ALA A 37 4.68 12.20 12.82
CA ALA A 37 5.47 11.40 11.89
C ALA A 37 4.93 11.51 10.45
N LEU A 38 3.62 11.53 10.28
CA LEU A 38 2.96 11.76 9.00
C LEU A 38 3.30 13.16 8.46
N ASP A 39 3.22 14.19 9.28
CA ASP A 39 3.58 15.55 8.88
C ASP A 39 5.04 15.64 8.42
N GLY A 40 5.96 14.95 9.10
CA GLY A 40 7.36 14.87 8.69
C GLY A 40 7.56 14.22 7.31
N LEU A 41 6.79 13.18 7.00
CA LEU A 41 6.85 12.50 5.69
C LEU A 41 6.25 13.35 4.56
N PHE A 42 5.29 14.22 4.87
CA PHE A 42 4.50 14.98 3.89
C PHE A 42 5.02 16.40 3.60
N THR A 43 6.24 16.72 3.95
CA THR A 43 6.79 18.08 3.81
C THR A 43 7.13 18.50 2.37
N LYS A 44 7.31 17.58 1.42
CA LYS A 44 7.75 17.89 0.04
C LYS A 44 6.58 18.11 -0.92
N LYS A 45 6.59 19.22 -1.69
CA LYS A 45 5.54 19.60 -2.65
C LYS A 45 5.22 18.55 -3.74
N ALA A 46 6.19 17.78 -4.21
CA ALA A 46 5.99 16.74 -5.23
C ALA A 46 5.00 15.65 -4.78
N PHE A 47 4.94 15.42 -3.48
CA PHE A 47 4.06 14.48 -2.83
C PHE A 47 2.58 14.89 -2.86
N HIS A 48 2.30 16.19 -2.87
CA HIS A 48 0.95 16.73 -2.68
C HIS A 48 0.04 16.53 -3.90
N ALA A 49 0.58 16.52 -5.13
CA ALA A 49 -0.24 16.67 -6.32
C ALA A 49 -1.22 15.49 -6.57
N ILE A 50 -0.78 14.24 -6.40
CA ILE A 50 -1.63 13.05 -6.60
C ILE A 50 -2.56 12.90 -5.39
N ALA A 51 -2.03 13.02 -4.19
CA ALA A 51 -2.80 12.88 -2.96
C ALA A 51 -3.86 13.98 -2.82
N GLU A 52 -3.57 15.23 -3.19
CA GLU A 52 -4.57 16.32 -3.23
C GLU A 52 -5.69 16.04 -4.23
N LYS A 53 -5.39 15.48 -5.41
CA LYS A 53 -6.43 15.06 -6.36
C LYS A 53 -7.34 13.99 -5.77
N LEU A 54 -6.78 13.02 -5.06
CA LEU A 54 -7.55 11.96 -4.39
C LEU A 54 -8.42 12.51 -3.27
N ILE A 55 -7.88 13.40 -2.44
CA ILE A 55 -8.64 14.08 -1.38
C ILE A 55 -9.84 14.84 -1.99
N LYS A 56 -9.60 15.65 -3.02
CA LYS A 56 -10.67 16.38 -3.72
C LYS A 56 -11.74 15.45 -4.29
N ARG A 57 -11.38 14.31 -4.86
CA ARG A 57 -12.33 13.30 -5.35
C ARG A 57 -13.21 12.77 -4.21
N VAL A 58 -12.61 12.42 -3.08
CA VAL A 58 -13.34 11.93 -1.89
C VAL A 58 -14.25 13.03 -1.34
N GLU A 59 -13.79 14.27 -1.27
CA GLU A 59 -14.62 15.41 -0.82
C GLU A 59 -15.84 15.66 -1.73
N ILE A 60 -15.66 15.57 -3.05
CA ILE A 60 -16.76 15.71 -4.02
C ILE A 60 -17.76 14.56 -3.82
N ALA A 61 -17.26 13.31 -3.71
CA ALA A 61 -18.12 12.14 -3.48
C ALA A 61 -18.90 12.26 -2.14
N ASN A 62 -18.26 12.75 -1.09
CA ASN A 62 -18.89 12.97 0.21
C ASN A 62 -20.01 14.02 0.12
N LYS A 63 -19.79 15.14 -0.57
CA LYS A 63 -20.81 16.18 -0.79
C LYS A 63 -22.03 15.68 -1.58
N ALA A 64 -21.77 14.82 -2.57
CA ALA A 64 -22.81 14.18 -3.37
C ALA A 64 -23.48 13.00 -2.67
N GLN A 65 -23.10 12.68 -1.44
CA GLN A 65 -23.50 11.47 -0.70
C GLN A 65 -23.32 10.17 -1.53
N ASN A 66 -22.36 10.17 -2.44
CA ASN A 66 -22.13 9.10 -3.38
C ASN A 66 -21.08 8.12 -2.82
N ALA A 67 -21.50 6.86 -2.62
CA ALA A 67 -20.62 5.79 -2.15
C ALA A 67 -19.58 5.34 -3.20
N ASN A 68 -19.68 5.80 -4.44
CA ASN A 68 -19.01 5.16 -5.58
C ASN A 68 -17.52 5.48 -5.79
N ASP A 69 -16.90 6.41 -5.05
CA ASP A 69 -15.45 6.65 -5.19
C ASP A 69 -14.62 5.80 -4.23
N PHE A 70 -14.92 4.51 -4.23
CA PHE A 70 -14.31 3.50 -3.37
C PHE A 70 -12.78 3.37 -3.57
N ILE A 71 -12.28 3.52 -4.80
CA ILE A 71 -10.84 3.39 -5.09
C ILE A 71 -10.06 4.54 -4.45
N ALA A 72 -10.52 5.78 -4.59
CA ALA A 72 -9.84 6.92 -3.98
C ALA A 72 -9.78 6.80 -2.46
N VAL A 73 -10.86 6.35 -1.83
CA VAL A 73 -10.89 6.09 -0.38
C VAL A 73 -9.87 5.02 0.01
N LYS A 74 -9.85 3.88 -0.70
CA LYS A 74 -8.84 2.84 -0.46
C LYS A 74 -7.42 3.36 -0.56
N VAL A 75 -7.12 4.16 -1.57
CA VAL A 75 -5.79 4.76 -1.73
C VAL A 75 -5.44 5.65 -0.55
N LEU A 76 -6.36 6.50 -0.07
CA LEU A 76 -6.11 7.35 1.10
C LEU A 76 -5.87 6.52 2.37
N VAL A 77 -6.63 5.46 2.59
CA VAL A 77 -6.41 4.52 3.71
C VAL A 77 -5.02 3.87 3.61
N LYS A 78 -4.64 3.40 2.42
CA LYS A 78 -3.32 2.80 2.17
C LYS A 78 -2.17 3.80 2.37
N ILE A 79 -2.35 5.06 1.96
CA ILE A 79 -1.38 6.14 2.22
C ILE A 79 -1.12 6.26 3.72
N VAL A 80 -2.17 6.28 4.55
CA VAL A 80 -2.02 6.35 6.00
C VAL A 80 -1.29 5.12 6.53
N SER A 81 -1.77 3.91 6.23
CA SER A 81 -1.20 2.67 6.77
C SER A 81 0.27 2.49 6.38
N THR A 82 0.62 2.77 5.12
CA THR A 82 2.02 2.66 4.65
C THR A 82 2.91 3.74 5.26
N SER A 83 2.42 4.96 5.38
CA SER A 83 3.18 6.04 6.03
C SER A 83 3.44 5.74 7.51
N VAL A 84 2.46 5.16 8.20
CA VAL A 84 2.62 4.73 9.60
C VAL A 84 3.60 3.56 9.70
N ALA A 85 3.54 2.58 8.78
CA ALA A 85 4.50 1.48 8.72
C ALA A 85 5.94 2.00 8.58
N ILE A 86 6.17 2.94 7.66
CA ILE A 86 7.48 3.60 7.48
C ILE A 86 7.92 4.30 8.77
N ALA A 87 7.03 5.07 9.41
CA ALA A 87 7.34 5.82 10.62
C ALA A 87 7.66 4.92 11.81
N GLN A 88 7.00 3.78 11.92
CA GLN A 88 7.19 2.80 12.99
C GLN A 88 8.31 1.78 12.71
N LYS A 89 8.82 1.74 11.48
CA LYS A 89 9.72 0.68 11.00
C LYS A 89 9.13 -0.73 11.23
N ASN A 90 7.83 -0.87 10.95
CA ASN A 90 7.09 -2.12 11.19
C ASN A 90 5.98 -2.31 10.15
N THR A 91 5.87 -3.52 9.60
CA THR A 91 4.89 -3.85 8.55
C THR A 91 3.47 -4.11 9.09
N SER A 92 3.27 -4.23 10.40
CA SER A 92 2.00 -4.65 11.02
C SER A 92 0.80 -3.75 10.71
N THR A 93 1.03 -2.51 10.26
CA THR A 93 -0.03 -1.59 9.87
C THR A 93 -0.36 -1.65 8.37
N LEU A 94 0.43 -2.37 7.58
CA LEU A 94 0.13 -2.61 6.17
C LEU A 94 -1.08 -3.52 6.02
N ASP A 95 -1.91 -3.25 5.03
CA ASP A 95 -2.90 -4.25 4.63
C ASP A 95 -2.20 -5.41 3.89
N PRO A 96 -2.71 -6.66 4.04
CA PRO A 96 -2.02 -7.85 3.53
C PRO A 96 -1.75 -7.83 2.03
N TYR A 97 -2.61 -7.17 1.25
CA TYR A 97 -2.45 -7.07 -0.20
C TYR A 97 -1.34 -6.10 -0.58
N SER A 98 -1.27 -4.94 0.09
CA SER A 98 -0.17 -3.99 -0.10
C SER A 98 1.15 -4.60 0.34
N GLU A 99 1.19 -5.27 1.49
CA GLU A 99 2.38 -5.96 1.98
C GLU A 99 2.90 -6.98 0.96
N THR A 100 2.02 -7.82 0.41
CA THR A 100 2.40 -8.82 -0.60
C THR A 100 3.00 -8.18 -1.86
N ILE A 101 2.38 -7.11 -2.38
CA ILE A 101 2.89 -6.40 -3.56
C ILE A 101 4.25 -5.78 -3.25
N LEU A 102 4.41 -5.20 -2.07
CA LEU A 102 5.67 -4.59 -1.64
C LEU A 102 6.78 -5.62 -1.46
N ARG A 103 6.51 -6.78 -0.88
CA ARG A 103 7.46 -7.89 -0.80
C ARG A 103 7.92 -8.34 -2.19
N ASN A 104 6.99 -8.50 -3.12
CA ASN A 104 7.34 -8.81 -4.52
C ASN A 104 8.21 -7.71 -5.13
N LEU A 105 7.89 -6.44 -4.88
CA LEU A 105 8.66 -5.32 -5.42
C LEU A 105 10.08 -5.26 -4.84
N VAL A 106 10.23 -5.56 -3.55
CA VAL A 106 11.56 -5.64 -2.91
C VAL A 106 12.36 -6.81 -3.49
N ASN A 107 11.75 -7.98 -3.64
CA ASN A 107 12.41 -9.18 -4.11
C ASN A 107 12.76 -9.13 -5.61
N LEU A 108 11.82 -8.67 -6.45
CA LEU A 108 11.95 -8.67 -7.91
C LEU A 108 12.48 -7.35 -8.48
N GLN A 109 12.64 -6.31 -7.65
CA GLN A 109 13.00 -4.92 -8.01
C GLN A 109 12.00 -4.23 -8.94
N THR A 110 11.18 -4.99 -9.66
CA THR A 110 10.08 -4.50 -10.50
C THR A 110 8.87 -5.42 -10.38
N VAL A 111 7.66 -4.84 -10.42
CA VAL A 111 6.41 -5.59 -10.44
C VAL A 111 5.55 -5.10 -11.59
N ASN A 112 5.19 -6.00 -12.50
CA ASN A 112 4.19 -5.70 -13.50
C ASN A 112 2.76 -6.02 -13.00
N ASN A 113 1.76 -5.53 -13.73
CA ASN A 113 0.37 -5.72 -13.33
C ASN A 113 -0.01 -7.20 -13.18
N LYS A 114 0.53 -8.08 -14.02
CA LYS A 114 0.23 -9.52 -13.98
C LYS A 114 0.87 -10.18 -12.76
N THR A 115 2.13 -9.86 -12.45
CA THR A 115 2.80 -10.31 -11.22
C THR A 115 1.99 -9.91 -9.98
N ALA A 116 1.53 -8.66 -9.91
CA ALA A 116 0.70 -8.19 -8.80
C ALA A 116 -0.62 -8.97 -8.69
N LEU A 117 -1.30 -9.23 -9.80
CA LEU A 117 -2.55 -10.00 -9.81
C LEU A 117 -2.34 -11.45 -9.39
N VAL A 118 -1.30 -12.09 -9.89
CA VAL A 118 -0.94 -13.48 -9.56
C VAL A 118 -0.58 -13.60 -8.08
N SER A 119 0.14 -12.65 -7.53
CA SER A 119 0.51 -12.64 -6.12
C SER A 119 -0.71 -12.57 -5.18
N LEU A 120 -1.79 -11.96 -5.63
CA LEU A 120 -3.00 -11.74 -4.82
C LEU A 120 -4.12 -12.76 -5.05
N SER A 121 -4.15 -13.46 -6.18
CA SER A 121 -5.26 -14.33 -6.56
C SER A 121 -4.80 -15.75 -6.92
N ARG A 122 -5.54 -16.75 -6.42
CA ARG A 122 -5.32 -18.16 -6.79
C ARG A 122 -5.89 -18.53 -8.17
N SER A 123 -6.86 -17.77 -8.64
CA SER A 123 -7.54 -18.05 -9.92
C SER A 123 -6.76 -17.65 -11.16
N ILE A 124 -5.62 -16.96 -10.98
CA ILE A 124 -4.77 -16.52 -12.08
C ILE A 124 -3.57 -17.45 -12.16
N GLU A 125 -3.46 -18.16 -13.28
CA GLU A 125 -2.38 -19.11 -13.53
C GLU A 125 -1.07 -18.43 -13.91
N TYR A 126 0.02 -19.08 -13.56
CA TYR A 126 1.36 -18.71 -13.98
C TYR A 126 1.64 -19.26 -15.35
N THR A 127 1.94 -18.40 -16.31
CA THR A 127 2.30 -18.81 -17.67
C THR A 127 3.74 -18.44 -18.06
N GLU A 128 4.41 -17.60 -17.28
CA GLU A 128 5.74 -17.08 -17.58
C GLU A 128 6.70 -17.32 -16.40
N ALA A 129 7.96 -17.65 -16.68
CA ALA A 129 8.97 -17.98 -15.68
C ALA A 129 9.15 -16.88 -14.61
N ASP A 130 9.13 -15.61 -14.99
CA ASP A 130 9.28 -14.48 -14.08
C ASP A 130 8.16 -14.42 -13.03
N GLN A 131 7.00 -15.01 -13.34
CA GLN A 131 5.84 -15.00 -12.44
C GLN A 131 5.83 -16.19 -11.48
N GLN A 132 6.61 -17.23 -11.78
CA GLN A 132 6.78 -18.37 -10.88
C GLN A 132 7.51 -17.97 -9.59
N GLN A 133 8.29 -16.90 -9.63
CA GLN A 133 9.01 -16.33 -8.48
C GLN A 133 8.16 -15.37 -7.64
N ALA A 134 6.95 -15.05 -8.09
CA ALA A 134 6.11 -14.11 -7.35
C ALA A 134 5.69 -14.68 -5.97
N ILE A 135 5.94 -13.91 -4.93
CA ILE A 135 5.52 -14.23 -3.56
C ILE A 135 4.00 -14.15 -3.51
N LYS A 136 3.34 -15.22 -3.08
CA LYS A 136 1.89 -15.25 -2.93
C LYS A 136 1.45 -14.81 -1.55
N THR A 137 0.36 -14.06 -1.50
CA THR A 137 -0.28 -13.71 -0.23
C THR A 137 -0.89 -14.95 0.43
N ARG A 138 -0.95 -14.94 1.76
CA ARG A 138 -1.76 -15.88 2.54
C ARG A 138 -3.28 -15.64 2.33
N TYR A 139 -3.63 -14.43 1.95
CA TYR A 139 -5.03 -14.00 1.74
C TYR A 139 -5.37 -14.06 0.26
N ASN A 140 -6.06 -15.11 -0.14
CA ASN A 140 -6.47 -15.26 -1.53
C ASN A 140 -7.77 -14.52 -1.78
N CYS A 141 -7.82 -13.78 -2.87
CA CYS A 141 -9.01 -13.06 -3.29
C CYS A 141 -9.40 -13.39 -4.73
N SER A 142 -10.60 -13.00 -5.13
CA SER A 142 -11.04 -13.10 -6.52
C SER A 142 -10.18 -12.22 -7.44
N ALA A 143 -10.14 -12.52 -8.74
CA ALA A 143 -9.42 -11.73 -9.74
C ALA A 143 -9.87 -10.24 -9.75
N GLY A 144 -11.16 -9.97 -9.55
CA GLY A 144 -11.69 -8.60 -9.47
C GLY A 144 -11.18 -7.85 -8.24
N THR A 145 -11.14 -8.52 -7.09
CA THR A 145 -10.56 -7.93 -5.86
C THR A 145 -9.06 -7.72 -6.03
N ALA A 146 -8.33 -8.69 -6.58
CA ALA A 146 -6.90 -8.58 -6.87
C ALA A 146 -6.60 -7.35 -7.75
N SER A 147 -7.37 -7.16 -8.83
CA SER A 147 -7.24 -5.99 -9.71
C SER A 147 -7.43 -4.67 -8.97
N THR A 148 -8.46 -4.58 -8.12
CA THR A 148 -8.73 -3.39 -7.31
C THR A 148 -7.62 -3.13 -6.29
N GLN A 149 -7.12 -4.17 -5.64
CA GLN A 149 -6.03 -4.06 -4.65
C GLN A 149 -4.70 -3.68 -5.32
N ALA A 150 -4.35 -4.30 -6.45
CA ALA A 150 -3.17 -3.95 -7.22
C ALA A 150 -3.20 -2.48 -7.68
N SER A 151 -4.33 -2.05 -8.25
CA SER A 151 -4.50 -0.66 -8.72
C SER A 151 -4.40 0.36 -7.58
N SER A 152 -5.05 0.09 -6.44
CA SER A 152 -5.02 1.01 -5.29
C SER A 152 -3.64 1.06 -4.63
N THR A 153 -2.93 -0.06 -4.56
CA THR A 153 -1.55 -0.09 -4.05
C THR A 153 -0.60 0.67 -4.96
N ARG A 154 -0.69 0.47 -6.29
CA ARG A 154 0.09 1.25 -7.24
C ARG A 154 -0.13 2.75 -7.08
N MET A 155 -1.39 3.20 -7.04
CA MET A 155 -1.72 4.62 -6.86
C MET A 155 -1.20 5.18 -5.53
N MET A 156 -1.21 4.38 -4.49
CA MET A 156 -0.62 4.73 -3.19
C MET A 156 0.90 4.94 -3.32
N LEU A 157 1.62 4.02 -3.97
CA LEU A 157 3.06 4.10 -4.16
C LEU A 157 3.48 5.33 -5.00
N GLU A 158 2.71 5.65 -6.06
CA GLU A 158 2.88 6.89 -6.82
C GLU A 158 2.63 8.13 -5.94
N ALA A 159 1.54 8.12 -5.16
CA ALA A 159 1.20 9.23 -4.28
C ALA A 159 2.24 9.43 -3.17
N LEU A 160 2.89 8.39 -2.70
CA LEU A 160 3.99 8.44 -1.74
C LEU A 160 5.35 8.79 -2.38
N ASP A 161 5.40 9.00 -3.68
CA ASP A 161 6.64 9.27 -4.42
C ASP A 161 7.72 8.19 -4.18
N ILE A 162 7.28 6.94 -3.99
CA ILE A 162 8.14 5.78 -3.71
C ILE A 162 8.52 5.07 -5.01
N CYS A 163 7.61 5.04 -5.99
CA CYS A 163 7.77 4.30 -7.23
C CYS A 163 7.54 5.14 -8.45
N ASP A 164 8.24 4.77 -9.52
CA ASP A 164 7.88 5.12 -10.90
C ASP A 164 6.93 4.09 -11.46
N VAL A 165 5.96 4.56 -12.23
CA VAL A 165 5.02 3.70 -12.95
C VAL A 165 5.14 3.96 -14.44
N GLN A 166 5.67 2.99 -15.15
CA GLN A 166 5.77 3.02 -16.60
C GLN A 166 4.57 2.30 -17.23
N LYS A 167 3.84 3.00 -18.08
CA LYS A 167 2.74 2.40 -18.84
C LYS A 167 3.29 1.51 -19.93
N GLY A 168 2.89 0.24 -19.93
CA GLY A 168 3.29 -0.75 -20.91
C GLY A 168 2.11 -1.36 -21.65
N LYS A 169 2.36 -1.89 -22.87
CA LYS A 169 1.33 -2.61 -23.64
C LYS A 169 0.79 -3.87 -22.94
N LYS A 170 1.60 -4.48 -22.07
CA LYS A 170 1.26 -5.67 -21.27
C LYS A 170 0.83 -5.33 -19.85
N GLY A 171 0.54 -4.07 -19.54
CA GLY A 171 0.22 -3.54 -18.23
C GLY A 171 1.31 -2.61 -17.68
N ASP A 172 0.97 -1.92 -16.60
CA ASP A 172 1.87 -0.98 -15.98
C ASP A 172 2.99 -1.73 -15.22
N VAL A 173 4.19 -1.20 -15.27
CA VAL A 173 5.37 -1.70 -14.53
C VAL A 173 5.70 -0.71 -13.42
N ILE A 174 5.85 -1.24 -12.21
CA ILE A 174 6.20 -0.49 -11.00
C ILE A 174 7.67 -0.77 -10.68
N SER A 175 8.46 0.26 -10.45
CA SER A 175 9.85 0.15 -9.97
C SER A 175 10.12 1.17 -8.88
N PHE A 176 11.03 0.86 -7.95
CA PHE A 176 11.42 1.82 -6.91
C PHE A 176 12.12 3.03 -7.50
N LYS A 177 11.86 4.19 -6.89
CA LYS A 177 12.67 5.40 -7.09
C LYS A 177 13.92 5.35 -6.23
N ASP A 178 15.00 5.99 -6.69
CA ASP A 178 16.18 6.21 -5.85
C ASP A 178 15.96 7.45 -4.97
N ASN A 179 15.21 7.28 -3.90
CA ASN A 179 15.00 8.31 -2.88
C ASN A 179 14.89 7.73 -1.47
N ASP A 180 14.98 8.59 -0.46
CA ASP A 180 14.99 8.17 0.95
C ASP A 180 13.72 7.40 1.36
N ARG A 181 12.55 7.72 0.79
CA ARG A 181 11.29 7.02 1.13
C ARG A 181 11.26 5.62 0.59
N ALA A 182 11.72 5.43 -0.64
CA ALA A 182 11.86 4.09 -1.21
C ALA A 182 12.83 3.25 -0.38
N LYS A 183 13.99 3.83 0.00
CA LYS A 183 14.97 3.19 0.88
C LYS A 183 14.39 2.83 2.26
N MET A 184 13.61 3.74 2.86
CA MET A 184 12.92 3.46 4.13
C MET A 184 11.91 2.33 3.99
N LEU A 185 11.18 2.27 2.88
CA LEU A 185 10.23 1.19 2.64
C LEU A 185 10.93 -0.15 2.42
N VAL A 186 12.01 -0.19 1.64
CA VAL A 186 12.81 -1.41 1.42
C VAL A 186 13.34 -1.94 2.75
N ALA A 187 13.84 -1.06 3.60
CA ALA A 187 14.37 -1.44 4.92
C ALA A 187 13.32 -2.10 5.84
N LEU A 188 12.02 -1.83 5.63
CA LEU A 188 10.96 -2.52 6.41
C LEU A 188 10.90 -4.02 6.17
N PHE A 189 11.41 -4.50 5.04
CA PHE A 189 11.34 -5.91 4.65
C PHE A 189 12.69 -6.62 4.82
N ALA A 190 13.79 -5.89 4.98
CA ALA A 190 15.10 -6.47 5.20
C ALA A 190 15.26 -7.15 6.57
N ASP A 191 14.56 -6.65 7.59
CA ASP A 191 14.67 -7.20 8.96
C ASP A 191 13.79 -8.45 9.17
N VAL A 192 12.86 -8.75 8.26
CA VAL A 192 11.93 -9.88 8.41
C VAL A 192 12.54 -11.20 7.94
N GLU A 193 13.49 -11.18 7.00
CA GLU A 193 14.17 -12.37 6.50
C GLU A 193 15.07 -13.03 7.56
N ASN A 194 15.56 -12.25 8.54
CA ASN A 194 16.44 -12.76 9.61
C ASN A 194 15.70 -13.46 10.76
N VAL A 195 14.37 -13.40 10.82
CA VAL A 195 13.58 -14.01 11.91
C VAL A 195 13.12 -15.41 11.55
N ASP A 196 12.82 -15.68 10.28
CA ASP A 196 12.33 -17.01 9.83
C ASP A 196 13.45 -18.08 9.80
N GLU A 197 14.73 -17.69 9.67
CA GLU A 197 15.86 -18.67 9.72
C GLU A 197 16.26 -19.11 11.13
N SER A 198 15.77 -18.45 12.20
CA SER A 198 16.13 -18.77 13.57
C SER A 198 15.17 -19.74 14.29
N GLU A 199 14.03 -20.07 13.73
CA GLU A 199 13.05 -20.97 14.36
C GLU A 199 13.08 -22.42 13.85
N GLU A 200 13.85 -22.75 12.81
CA GLU A 200 13.90 -24.11 12.25
C GLU A 200 15.03 -25.03 12.80
N THR A 201 15.79 -24.61 13.83
CA THR A 201 16.94 -25.40 14.32
C THR A 201 16.85 -25.84 15.78
N THR A 202 15.65 -26.20 16.29
CA THR A 202 15.56 -26.78 17.65
C THR A 202 14.49 -27.86 17.81
N GLU A 203 14.43 -28.84 16.89
CA GLU A 203 13.71 -30.09 17.18
C GLU A 203 14.34 -31.27 16.41
N GLU A 204 15.57 -31.65 16.73
CA GLU A 204 16.07 -33.01 16.45
C GLU A 204 17.32 -33.29 17.28
N SER A 205 17.11 -33.56 18.60
CA SER A 205 18.00 -34.44 19.35
C SER A 205 17.39 -34.77 20.71
N GLU A 206 16.54 -35.80 20.75
CA GLU A 206 16.37 -36.69 21.89
C GLU A 206 15.45 -37.86 21.50
N ALA A 207 16.06 -38.95 21.06
CA ALA A 207 15.51 -40.32 21.22
C ALA A 207 16.65 -41.32 21.14
#